data_194830affa5003066ad5651b9c0b7d08
#
_entry.id   194830affa5003066ad5651b9c0b7d08
#
_cell.length_a   1.000
_cell.length_b   1.000
_cell.length_c   1.000
_cell.angle_alpha   90.00
_cell.angle_beta   90.00
_cell.angle_gamma   90.00
#
_symmetry.space_group_name_H-M   'P 1'
#
loop_
_entity.id
_entity.type
_entity.pdbx_description
1 polymer ?
#
loop_
_entity_poly.entity_id
_entity_poly.type
_entity_poly.pdbx_seq_one_letter_code
_entity_poly.pdbx_strand_id
1 'polypeptide(L)'
;GLKVKRARGDNPDILPEPEPTNPTSDFENSYNYVVSRLAGLDQSIHKLNVGQYTLDVKVSQLIDRLNRMDCQKGRRVGYKCYLVYNSKEDYAGASRKCLERGGRMAMPRDRREQEALADYVKSFFHPGNWPVWLGINDLRSEGTYVFDDGTAVSYFQWRRHFLSSQPDGGKRENCVAISSDDGDWWDHYCDRTMNYLCE
;
A
#
# COMPACT_ATOMS: atom_id res chain seq x y z
N GLY A 1 -82.52 5.80 -71.06
CA GLY A 1 -82.32 5.67 -69.64
C GLY A 1 -80.86 5.61 -69.27
N LEU A 2 -80.22 6.73 -68.86
CA LEU A 2 -78.80 6.76 -68.37
C LEU A 2 -78.80 6.40 -66.89
N LYS A 3 -78.11 5.29 -66.57
CA LYS A 3 -77.81 4.91 -65.16
C LYS A 3 -76.51 5.62 -64.71
N VAL A 4 -76.67 6.60 -63.84
CA VAL A 4 -75.53 7.22 -63.11
C VAL A 4 -75.08 6.31 -62.05
N LYS A 5 -73.82 5.72 -62.13
CA LYS A 5 -73.14 5.04 -61.04
C LYS A 5 -72.61 6.10 -60.07
N ARG A 6 -73.14 6.09 -58.88
CA ARG A 6 -72.51 6.83 -57.73
C ARG A 6 -71.19 6.16 -57.37
N ALA A 7 -70.07 6.84 -57.53
CA ALA A 7 -68.82 6.44 -56.95
C ALA A 7 -68.93 6.64 -55.43
N ARG A 8 -68.63 5.55 -54.68
CA ARG A 8 -68.39 5.66 -53.22
C ARG A 8 -67.11 6.45 -53.03
N GLY A 9 -67.23 7.60 -52.39
CA GLY A 9 -66.05 8.34 -51.97
C GLY A 9 -65.39 7.62 -50.91
N ASP A 10 -64.17 7.17 -51.18
CA ASP A 10 -63.24 6.78 -50.16
C ASP A 10 -62.87 8.06 -49.36
N ASN A 11 -63.21 8.04 -48.08
CA ASN A 11 -62.84 9.14 -47.19
C ASN A 11 -61.37 8.91 -46.76
N PRO A 12 -60.44 9.80 -47.19
CA PRO A 12 -59.01 9.55 -46.95
C PRO A 12 -58.52 9.86 -45.53
N ASP A 13 -59.45 10.26 -44.63
CA ASP A 13 -59.10 10.78 -43.31
C ASP A 13 -59.39 9.77 -42.17
N ILE A 14 -59.69 8.52 -42.43
CA ILE A 14 -59.76 7.52 -41.35
C ILE A 14 -58.39 6.88 -41.17
N LEU A 15 -57.61 7.46 -40.21
CA LEU A 15 -56.45 6.78 -39.68
C LEU A 15 -56.94 5.44 -39.10
N PRO A 16 -56.22 4.33 -39.37
CA PRO A 16 -56.58 3.06 -38.79
C PRO A 16 -56.48 3.20 -37.25
N GLU A 17 -57.56 2.82 -36.57
CA GLU A 17 -57.52 2.70 -35.10
C GLU A 17 -56.37 1.80 -34.74
N PRO A 18 -55.57 2.20 -33.76
CA PRO A 18 -54.49 1.32 -33.27
C PRO A 18 -55.13 0.02 -32.79
N GLU A 19 -54.63 -1.09 -33.27
CA GLU A 19 -55.06 -2.40 -32.78
C GLU A 19 -54.93 -2.44 -31.25
N PRO A 20 -55.92 -3.01 -30.56
CA PRO A 20 -55.86 -3.10 -29.11
C PRO A 20 -54.65 -3.95 -28.71
N THR A 21 -53.65 -3.30 -28.13
CA THR A 21 -52.48 -3.98 -27.60
C THR A 21 -52.91 -4.90 -26.49
N ASN A 22 -52.46 -6.18 -26.53
CA ASN A 22 -52.74 -7.12 -25.48
C ASN A 22 -51.88 -6.73 -24.23
N PRO A 23 -52.49 -6.32 -23.09
CA PRO A 23 -51.75 -5.85 -21.92
C PRO A 23 -50.73 -6.90 -21.39
N THR A 24 -51.01 -8.19 -21.56
CA THR A 24 -50.13 -9.29 -21.17
C THR A 24 -48.89 -9.34 -22.07
N SER A 25 -49.04 -9.13 -23.38
CA SER A 25 -47.94 -9.09 -24.36
C SER A 25 -47.03 -7.88 -24.11
N ASP A 26 -47.60 -6.73 -23.79
CA ASP A 26 -46.83 -5.50 -23.51
C ASP A 26 -46.03 -5.66 -22.22
N PHE A 27 -46.62 -6.26 -21.19
CA PHE A 27 -45.92 -6.57 -19.96
C PHE A 27 -44.77 -7.54 -20.21
N GLU A 28 -45.00 -8.61 -20.94
CA GLU A 28 -43.99 -9.62 -21.27
C GLU A 28 -42.84 -9.03 -22.08
N ASN A 29 -43.13 -8.18 -23.06
CA ASN A 29 -42.12 -7.46 -23.82
C ASN A 29 -41.29 -6.52 -22.94
N SER A 30 -41.93 -5.77 -22.05
CA SER A 30 -41.25 -4.91 -21.09
C SER A 30 -40.39 -5.67 -20.13
N TYR A 31 -40.88 -6.81 -19.62
CA TYR A 31 -40.13 -7.70 -18.76
C TYR A 31 -38.88 -8.25 -19.45
N ASN A 32 -39.03 -8.77 -20.68
CA ASN A 32 -37.93 -9.30 -21.47
C ASN A 32 -36.90 -8.23 -21.81
N TYR A 33 -37.33 -7.00 -22.08
CA TYR A 33 -36.44 -5.87 -22.30
C TYR A 33 -35.60 -5.56 -21.04
N VAL A 34 -36.21 -5.49 -19.86
CA VAL A 34 -35.54 -5.22 -18.60
C VAL A 34 -34.53 -6.35 -18.27
N VAL A 35 -34.94 -7.61 -18.43
CA VAL A 35 -34.05 -8.77 -18.21
C VAL A 35 -32.85 -8.73 -19.14
N SER A 36 -33.06 -8.42 -20.40
CA SER A 36 -31.97 -8.27 -21.38
C SER A 36 -31.00 -7.14 -21.02
N ARG A 37 -31.54 -6.00 -20.55
CA ARG A 37 -30.71 -4.86 -20.10
C ARG A 37 -29.89 -5.21 -18.87
N LEU A 38 -30.50 -5.91 -17.90
CA LEU A 38 -29.81 -6.36 -16.69
C LEU A 38 -28.68 -7.35 -17.03
N ALA A 39 -28.93 -8.31 -17.92
CA ALA A 39 -27.91 -9.24 -18.38
C ALA A 39 -26.73 -8.53 -19.07
N GLY A 40 -27.03 -7.52 -19.89
CA GLY A 40 -26.02 -6.67 -20.53
C GLY A 40 -25.19 -5.87 -19.53
N LEU A 41 -25.82 -5.33 -18.48
CA LEU A 41 -25.14 -4.63 -17.40
C LEU A 41 -24.23 -5.57 -16.60
N ASP A 42 -24.70 -6.77 -16.26
CA ASP A 42 -23.89 -7.77 -15.58
C ASP A 42 -22.62 -8.13 -16.36
N GLN A 43 -22.76 -8.33 -17.68
CA GLN A 43 -21.61 -8.57 -18.55
C GLN A 43 -20.64 -7.38 -18.56
N SER A 44 -21.15 -6.17 -18.61
CA SER A 44 -20.32 -4.95 -18.59
C SER A 44 -19.59 -4.79 -17.26
N ILE A 45 -20.26 -5.06 -16.14
CA ILE A 45 -19.65 -5.05 -14.80
C ILE A 45 -18.56 -6.11 -14.71
N HIS A 46 -18.81 -7.31 -15.21
CA HIS A 46 -17.83 -8.37 -15.22
C HIS A 46 -16.57 -7.98 -16.01
N LYS A 47 -16.73 -7.42 -17.21
CA LYS A 47 -15.62 -6.93 -18.03
C LYS A 47 -14.82 -5.84 -17.32
N LEU A 48 -15.50 -4.90 -16.66
CA LEU A 48 -14.85 -3.83 -15.90
C LEU A 48 -14.06 -4.39 -14.72
N ASN A 49 -14.62 -5.35 -13.98
CA ASN A 49 -13.95 -5.99 -12.84
C ASN A 49 -12.70 -6.76 -13.28
N VAL A 50 -12.79 -7.51 -14.39
CA VAL A 50 -11.63 -8.22 -14.96
C VAL A 50 -10.58 -7.23 -15.45
N GLY A 51 -10.98 -6.14 -16.11
CA GLY A 51 -10.08 -5.09 -16.55
C GLY A 51 -9.39 -4.39 -15.39
N GLN A 52 -10.09 -4.08 -14.31
CA GLN A 52 -9.54 -3.50 -13.10
C GLN A 52 -8.52 -4.44 -12.45
N TYR A 53 -8.85 -5.71 -12.29
CA TYR A 53 -7.92 -6.71 -11.76
C TYR A 53 -6.64 -6.79 -12.58
N THR A 54 -6.77 -6.81 -13.92
CA THR A 54 -5.61 -6.85 -14.83
C THR A 54 -4.73 -5.62 -14.68
N LEU A 55 -5.34 -4.42 -14.56
CA LEU A 55 -4.61 -3.17 -14.33
C LEU A 55 -3.91 -3.18 -12.98
N ASP A 56 -4.57 -3.64 -11.92
CA ASP A 56 -3.99 -3.73 -10.58
C ASP A 56 -2.76 -4.64 -10.57
N VAL A 57 -2.83 -5.77 -11.26
CA VAL A 57 -1.68 -6.69 -11.41
C VAL A 57 -0.53 -6.02 -12.17
N LYS A 58 -0.81 -5.32 -13.27
CA LYS A 58 0.21 -4.61 -14.05
C LYS A 58 0.86 -3.49 -13.26
N VAL A 59 0.07 -2.70 -12.52
CA VAL A 59 0.58 -1.62 -11.66
C VAL A 59 1.47 -2.20 -10.56
N SER A 60 1.06 -3.28 -9.91
CA SER A 60 1.87 -3.98 -8.90
C SER A 60 3.19 -4.47 -9.48
N GLN A 61 3.19 -5.05 -10.67
CA GLN A 61 4.41 -5.48 -11.35
C GLN A 61 5.35 -4.33 -11.71
N LEU A 62 4.81 -3.18 -12.12
CA LEU A 62 5.61 -1.98 -12.41
C LEU A 62 6.23 -1.40 -11.14
N ILE A 63 5.46 -1.35 -10.05
CA ILE A 63 5.95 -0.92 -8.73
C ILE A 63 7.09 -1.85 -8.29
N ASP A 64 6.94 -3.16 -8.41
CA ASP A 64 7.98 -4.13 -8.08
C ASP A 64 9.26 -3.93 -8.90
N ARG A 65 9.13 -3.64 -10.20
CA ARG A 65 10.29 -3.33 -11.06
C ARG A 65 11.00 -2.06 -10.61
N LEU A 66 10.26 -0.99 -10.35
CA LEU A 66 10.82 0.27 -9.86
C LEU A 66 11.52 0.07 -8.53
N ASN A 67 10.90 -0.64 -7.60
CA ASN A 67 11.48 -0.95 -6.30
C ASN A 67 12.75 -1.78 -6.41
N ARG A 68 12.81 -2.74 -7.35
CA ARG A 68 14.03 -3.53 -7.60
C ARG A 68 15.17 -2.68 -8.15
N MET A 69 14.87 -1.74 -9.02
CA MET A 69 15.88 -0.84 -9.59
C MET A 69 16.44 0.10 -8.52
N ASP A 70 15.58 0.62 -7.64
CA ASP A 70 15.98 1.56 -6.59
C ASP A 70 16.73 0.87 -5.44
N CYS A 71 16.63 -0.47 -5.29
CA CYS A 71 17.27 -1.23 -4.24
C CYS A 71 18.65 -1.80 -4.60
N GLN A 72 19.27 -1.38 -5.70
CA GLN A 72 20.59 -1.90 -6.11
C GLN A 72 21.71 -1.62 -5.11
N LYS A 73 21.63 -0.53 -4.37
CA LYS A 73 22.62 -0.12 -3.36
C LYS A 73 22.28 -0.56 -1.95
N GLY A 74 21.11 -1.17 -1.75
CA GLY A 74 20.60 -1.58 -0.45
C GLY A 74 20.32 -3.07 -0.35
N ARG A 75 19.54 -3.44 0.63
CA ARG A 75 19.08 -4.83 0.83
C ARG A 75 17.55 -4.89 0.72
N ARG A 76 17.08 -5.72 -0.20
CA ARG A 76 15.65 -5.98 -0.35
C ARG A 76 15.17 -7.08 0.59
N VAL A 77 14.08 -6.81 1.29
CA VAL A 77 13.35 -7.79 2.11
C VAL A 77 11.86 -7.63 1.82
N GLY A 78 11.28 -8.58 1.10
CA GLY A 78 9.89 -8.47 0.64
C GLY A 78 9.69 -7.20 -0.22
N TYR A 79 8.80 -6.34 0.21
CA TYR A 79 8.52 -5.05 -0.46
C TYR A 79 9.43 -3.91 0.01
N LYS A 80 10.22 -4.13 1.04
CA LYS A 80 11.09 -3.12 1.61
C LYS A 80 12.46 -3.11 0.96
N CYS A 81 13.03 -1.94 0.81
CA CYS A 81 14.41 -1.75 0.42
C CYS A 81 15.13 -0.98 1.52
N TYR A 82 15.97 -1.66 2.28
CA TYR A 82 16.77 -1.03 3.31
C TYR A 82 18.01 -0.36 2.72
N LEU A 83 18.21 0.90 3.06
CA LEU A 83 19.36 1.69 2.65
C LEU A 83 20.07 2.30 3.85
N VAL A 84 21.37 2.01 3.98
CA VAL A 84 22.25 2.67 4.96
C VAL A 84 22.73 3.99 4.37
N TYR A 85 22.62 5.05 5.16
CA TYR A 85 23.22 6.34 4.88
C TYR A 85 24.40 6.57 5.83
N ASN A 86 25.59 6.59 5.26
CA ASN A 86 26.83 6.85 5.99
C ASN A 86 27.03 8.38 6.13
N SER A 87 26.07 9.00 6.81
CA SER A 87 26.01 10.43 7.10
C SER A 87 25.43 10.60 8.49
N LYS A 88 26.08 11.37 9.33
CA LYS A 88 25.69 11.48 10.74
C LYS A 88 24.55 12.47 10.93
N GLU A 89 23.45 12.00 11.50
CA GLU A 89 22.27 12.77 11.86
C GLU A 89 21.78 12.36 13.26
N ASP A 90 21.11 13.30 13.94
CA ASP A 90 20.30 12.92 15.10
C ASP A 90 19.02 12.18 14.65
N TYR A 91 18.26 11.65 15.58
CA TYR A 91 17.07 10.86 15.24
C TYR A 91 16.06 11.67 14.41
N ALA A 92 15.75 12.91 14.83
CA ALA A 92 14.81 13.75 14.09
C ALA A 92 15.31 14.12 12.70
N GLY A 93 16.60 14.42 12.56
CA GLY A 93 17.24 14.68 11.27
C GLY A 93 17.24 13.47 10.35
N ALA A 94 17.51 12.30 10.88
CA ALA A 94 17.42 11.04 10.12
C ALA A 94 16.00 10.76 9.63
N SER A 95 15.01 10.90 10.49
CA SER A 95 13.59 10.74 10.12
C SER A 95 13.19 11.70 8.99
N ARG A 96 13.55 12.97 9.11
CA ARG A 96 13.28 13.98 8.08
C ARG A 96 13.96 13.63 6.75
N LYS A 97 15.23 13.22 6.77
CA LYS A 97 15.97 12.88 5.55
C LYS A 97 15.43 11.65 4.85
N CYS A 98 15.01 10.63 5.58
CA CYS A 98 14.32 9.49 4.98
C CYS A 98 13.02 9.91 4.29
N LEU A 99 12.23 10.78 4.91
CA LEU A 99 11.00 11.33 4.31
C LEU A 99 11.28 12.15 3.05
N GLU A 100 12.31 13.00 3.06
CA GLU A 100 12.72 13.79 1.89
C GLU A 100 13.14 12.91 0.70
N ARG A 101 13.62 11.71 0.97
CA ARG A 101 13.99 10.72 -0.05
C ARG A 101 12.83 9.84 -0.51
N GLY A 102 11.60 10.11 -0.03
CA GLY A 102 10.40 9.38 -0.39
C GLY A 102 10.17 8.08 0.38
N GLY A 103 10.94 7.84 1.44
CA GLY A 103 10.81 6.67 2.29
C GLY A 103 10.55 7.03 3.75
N ARG A 104 10.88 6.14 4.63
CA ARG A 104 10.83 6.30 6.09
C ARG A 104 12.08 5.73 6.72
N MET A 105 12.29 5.98 8.01
CA MET A 105 13.31 5.26 8.75
C MET A 105 12.98 3.77 8.82
N ALA A 106 13.98 2.92 8.86
CA ALA A 106 13.83 1.46 8.85
C ALA A 106 13.01 0.97 10.06
N MET A 107 11.98 0.18 9.78
CA MET A 107 11.02 -0.33 10.77
C MET A 107 10.96 -1.87 10.67
N PRO A 108 11.91 -2.61 11.26
CA PRO A 108 11.88 -4.07 11.24
C PRO A 108 10.73 -4.58 12.11
N ARG A 109 9.68 -5.10 11.47
CA ARG A 109 8.43 -5.48 12.15
C ARG A 109 8.42 -6.91 12.67
N ASP A 110 9.27 -7.76 12.13
CA ASP A 110 9.35 -9.16 12.50
C ASP A 110 10.81 -9.66 12.46
N ARG A 111 11.00 -10.91 12.86
CA ARG A 111 12.31 -11.55 12.90
C ARG A 111 12.98 -11.61 11.52
N ARG A 112 12.23 -11.89 10.47
CA ARG A 112 12.75 -12.00 9.10
C ARG A 112 13.32 -10.66 8.63
N GLU A 113 12.59 -9.58 8.82
CA GLU A 113 13.03 -8.23 8.48
C GLU A 113 14.26 -7.83 9.32
N GLN A 114 14.23 -8.12 10.62
CA GLN A 114 15.33 -7.84 11.53
C GLN A 114 16.61 -8.59 11.15
N GLU A 115 16.53 -9.87 10.88
CA GLU A 115 17.70 -10.67 10.50
C GLU A 115 18.33 -10.18 9.19
N ALA A 116 17.53 -9.88 8.20
CA ALA A 116 18.01 -9.33 6.93
C ALA A 116 18.64 -7.95 7.10
N LEU A 117 18.04 -7.10 7.93
CA LEU A 117 18.55 -5.78 8.25
C LEU A 117 19.89 -5.86 8.99
N ALA A 118 19.98 -6.72 10.00
CA ALA A 118 21.21 -6.95 10.76
C ALA A 118 22.36 -7.46 9.87
N ASP A 119 22.08 -8.41 9.00
CA ASP A 119 23.05 -8.93 8.03
C ASP A 119 23.55 -7.85 7.07
N TYR A 120 22.65 -7.02 6.57
CA TYR A 120 22.97 -5.91 5.69
C TYR A 120 23.86 -4.86 6.36
N VAL A 121 23.51 -4.43 7.57
CA VAL A 121 24.28 -3.43 8.34
C VAL A 121 25.66 -3.96 8.69
N LYS A 122 25.76 -5.22 9.12
CA LYS A 122 27.02 -5.89 9.39
C LYS A 122 27.92 -5.92 8.15
N SER A 123 27.39 -6.33 7.01
CA SER A 123 28.15 -6.40 5.76
C SER A 123 28.59 -5.02 5.28
N PHE A 124 27.76 -4.00 5.48
CA PHE A 124 28.08 -2.63 5.08
C PHE A 124 29.24 -2.01 5.86
N PHE A 125 29.30 -2.24 7.16
CA PHE A 125 30.27 -1.63 8.07
C PHE A 125 31.48 -2.51 8.43
N HIS A 126 31.49 -3.77 7.99
CA HIS A 126 32.58 -4.68 8.31
C HIS A 126 33.96 -4.08 7.95
N PRO A 127 34.95 -4.16 8.85
CA PRO A 127 34.97 -4.81 10.17
C PRO A 127 34.56 -3.90 11.35
N GLY A 128 33.99 -2.74 11.07
CA GLY A 128 33.65 -1.74 12.09
C GLY A 128 32.41 -2.12 12.92
N ASN A 129 32.36 -1.53 14.12
CA ASN A 129 31.19 -1.58 14.99
C ASN A 129 30.60 -0.17 15.14
N TRP A 130 29.48 0.08 14.49
CA TRP A 130 28.82 1.39 14.45
C TRP A 130 27.36 1.27 14.81
N PRO A 131 26.84 2.18 15.65
CA PRO A 131 25.39 2.30 15.85
C PRO A 131 24.74 2.99 14.64
N VAL A 132 23.54 2.54 14.28
CA VAL A 132 22.80 3.05 13.13
C VAL A 132 21.35 3.23 13.55
N TRP A 133 20.78 4.42 13.35
CA TRP A 133 19.42 4.72 13.72
C TRP A 133 18.40 3.82 13.02
N LEU A 134 17.48 3.26 13.81
CA LEU A 134 16.21 2.65 13.37
C LEU A 134 15.06 3.63 13.61
N GLY A 135 13.95 3.44 12.91
CA GLY A 135 12.72 4.20 13.13
C GLY A 135 11.90 3.67 14.30
N ILE A 136 12.47 3.67 15.49
CA ILE A 136 11.82 3.16 16.72
C ILE A 136 12.12 4.11 17.88
N ASN A 137 11.08 4.48 18.65
CA ASN A 137 11.25 5.32 19.81
C ASN A 137 10.15 5.09 20.87
N ASP A 138 10.38 5.57 22.10
CA ASP A 138 9.39 5.62 23.17
C ASP A 138 9.19 7.05 23.72
N LEU A 139 9.35 8.04 22.85
CA LEU A 139 9.26 9.46 23.19
C LEU A 139 7.93 9.85 23.82
N ARG A 140 6.83 9.22 23.40
CA ARG A 140 5.48 9.54 23.90
C ARG A 140 5.20 8.93 25.27
N SER A 141 5.72 7.76 25.54
CA SER A 141 5.48 7.01 26.77
C SER A 141 6.64 6.08 27.02
N GLU A 142 7.38 6.35 28.08
CA GLU A 142 8.53 5.54 28.51
C GLU A 142 8.19 4.08 28.58
N GLY A 143 8.99 3.24 27.91
CA GLY A 143 8.82 1.79 27.83
C GLY A 143 7.79 1.33 26.81
N THR A 144 7.06 2.22 26.17
CA THR A 144 6.11 1.91 25.09
C THR A 144 6.69 2.33 23.75
N TYR A 145 7.30 1.37 23.06
CA TYR A 145 7.99 1.62 21.80
C TYR A 145 7.04 1.62 20.62
N VAL A 146 7.21 2.63 19.76
CA VAL A 146 6.49 2.78 18.50
C VAL A 146 7.48 2.94 17.35
N PHE A 147 7.04 2.55 16.17
CA PHE A 147 7.75 2.86 14.93
C PHE A 147 7.57 4.34 14.56
N ASP A 148 8.43 4.82 13.65
CA ASP A 148 8.40 6.21 13.17
C ASP A 148 7.07 6.59 12.47
N ASP A 149 6.30 5.61 12.00
CA ASP A 149 4.95 5.77 11.47
C ASP A 149 3.85 5.77 12.56
N GLY A 150 4.21 5.67 13.83
CA GLY A 150 3.29 5.65 14.97
C GLY A 150 2.68 4.30 15.31
N THR A 151 2.97 3.24 14.55
CA THR A 151 2.47 1.89 14.85
C THR A 151 3.26 1.24 15.99
N ALA A 152 2.62 0.38 16.77
CA ALA A 152 3.24 -0.27 17.91
C ALA A 152 4.31 -1.28 17.49
N VAL A 153 5.43 -1.28 18.20
CA VAL A 153 6.47 -2.31 18.07
C VAL A 153 6.02 -3.56 18.83
N SER A 154 6.01 -4.70 18.15
CA SER A 154 5.65 -6.00 18.74
C SER A 154 6.78 -7.03 18.73
N TYR A 155 7.77 -6.84 17.89
CA TYR A 155 9.00 -7.63 17.86
C TYR A 155 10.15 -6.79 18.34
N PHE A 156 10.98 -7.33 19.24
CA PHE A 156 12.12 -6.64 19.83
C PHE A 156 13.39 -7.48 19.69
N GLN A 157 14.50 -6.81 19.43
CA GLN A 157 15.82 -7.43 19.36
C GLN A 157 16.83 -6.69 20.27
N TRP A 158 16.44 -6.44 21.51
CA TRP A 158 17.29 -5.80 22.48
C TRP A 158 18.57 -6.62 22.75
N ARG A 159 19.71 -5.94 22.84
CA ARG A 159 20.94 -6.56 23.29
C ARG A 159 20.75 -7.11 24.68
N ARG A 160 21.10 -8.37 24.84
CA ARG A 160 21.11 -9.07 26.14
C ARG A 160 22.51 -9.47 26.51
N HIS A 161 22.97 -8.99 27.66
CA HIS A 161 24.24 -9.35 28.23
C HIS A 161 24.04 -9.67 29.71
N PHE A 162 24.86 -10.59 30.27
CA PHE A 162 24.69 -11.02 31.66
C PHE A 162 25.01 -9.91 32.68
N LEU A 163 25.80 -8.89 32.30
CA LEU A 163 26.12 -7.74 33.13
C LEU A 163 25.19 -6.54 32.90
N SER A 164 24.68 -6.38 31.71
CA SER A 164 23.79 -5.28 31.35
C SER A 164 22.94 -5.63 30.13
N SER A 165 21.68 -5.33 30.19
CA SER A 165 20.73 -5.55 29.08
C SER A 165 20.13 -4.23 28.64
N GLN A 166 19.85 -4.11 27.34
CA GLN A 166 19.14 -2.99 26.77
C GLN A 166 17.62 -3.22 26.81
N PRO A 167 16.76 -2.20 26.87
CA PRO A 167 17.10 -0.78 27.03
C PRO A 167 17.50 -0.46 28.48
N ASP A 168 18.42 0.45 28.68
CA ASP A 168 18.92 0.79 30.02
C ASP A 168 18.97 2.30 30.36
N GLY A 169 18.61 3.15 29.38
CA GLY A 169 18.72 4.60 29.54
C GLY A 169 17.47 5.30 30.12
N GLY A 170 16.36 4.59 30.25
CA GLY A 170 15.10 5.17 30.74
C GLY A 170 14.69 6.41 29.95
N LYS A 171 14.18 7.43 30.63
CA LYS A 171 13.72 8.68 30.00
C LYS A 171 14.80 9.50 29.31
N ARG A 172 16.06 9.15 29.47
CA ARG A 172 17.19 9.84 28.83
C ARG A 172 17.48 9.30 27.46
N GLU A 173 17.17 8.02 27.20
CA GLU A 173 17.48 7.33 25.96
C GLU A 173 16.20 6.77 25.35
N ASN A 174 15.57 7.55 24.46
CA ASN A 174 14.25 7.24 23.91
C ASN A 174 14.25 6.81 22.45
N CYS A 175 15.41 6.73 21.82
CA CYS A 175 15.54 6.38 20.41
C CYS A 175 16.41 5.16 20.22
N VAL A 176 16.08 4.32 19.24
CA VAL A 176 16.68 2.98 19.09
C VAL A 176 17.62 2.94 17.89
N ALA A 177 18.79 2.39 18.11
CA ALA A 177 19.75 2.09 17.07
C ALA A 177 20.08 0.59 17.04
N ILE A 178 20.46 0.10 15.86
CA ILE A 178 21.02 -1.22 15.65
C ILE A 178 22.54 -1.12 15.70
N SER A 179 23.19 -2.11 16.31
CA SER A 179 24.65 -2.24 16.30
C SER A 179 25.10 -3.06 15.10
N SER A 180 26.13 -2.60 14.39
CA SER A 180 26.58 -3.26 13.16
C SER A 180 27.37 -4.56 13.41
N ASP A 181 27.81 -4.83 14.63
CA ASP A 181 28.57 -6.04 14.95
C ASP A 181 27.66 -7.26 15.21
N ASP A 182 26.65 -7.12 16.06
CA ASP A 182 25.75 -8.21 16.47
C ASP A 182 24.32 -8.07 15.93
N GLY A 183 23.95 -6.89 15.41
CA GLY A 183 22.59 -6.63 14.91
C GLY A 183 21.56 -6.43 16.01
N ASP A 184 21.99 -6.31 17.26
CA ASP A 184 21.08 -6.10 18.38
C ASP A 184 20.76 -4.60 18.57
N TRP A 185 19.65 -4.33 19.25
CA TRP A 185 19.16 -2.97 19.47
C TRP A 185 19.62 -2.41 20.81
N TRP A 186 19.91 -1.11 20.76
CA TRP A 186 20.26 -0.29 21.91
C TRP A 186 19.40 0.96 21.92
N ASP A 187 18.98 1.41 23.11
CA ASP A 187 18.44 2.76 23.27
C ASP A 187 19.59 3.77 23.36
N HIS A 188 19.36 4.95 22.82
CA HIS A 188 20.31 6.06 22.78
C HIS A 188 19.62 7.40 22.99
N TYR A 189 20.44 8.41 23.36
CA TYR A 189 19.98 9.80 23.32
C TYR A 189 19.56 10.16 21.91
N CYS A 190 18.34 10.70 21.75
CA CYS A 190 17.80 11.02 20.43
C CYS A 190 18.54 12.15 19.70
N ASP A 191 19.28 12.99 20.42
CA ASP A 191 20.13 14.06 19.88
C ASP A 191 21.55 13.60 19.50
N ARG A 192 21.91 12.35 19.78
CA ARG A 192 23.17 11.80 19.33
C ARG A 192 23.19 11.67 17.82
N THR A 193 24.31 12.10 17.21
CA THR A 193 24.49 11.97 15.76
C THR A 193 25.11 10.63 15.39
N MET A 194 24.49 9.91 14.48
CA MET A 194 24.99 8.64 13.95
C MET A 194 24.45 8.38 12.55
N ASN A 195 24.98 7.34 11.91
CA ASN A 195 24.46 6.86 10.63
C ASN A 195 23.00 6.40 10.80
N TYR A 196 22.26 6.29 9.72
CA TYR A 196 20.85 5.96 9.78
C TYR A 196 20.42 5.05 8.63
N LEU A 197 19.30 4.36 8.83
CA LEU A 197 18.68 3.44 7.89
C LEU A 197 17.32 3.96 7.45
N CYS A 198 17.10 3.94 6.14
CA CYS A 198 15.80 4.19 5.54
C CYS A 198 15.22 2.91 4.90
N GLU A 199 13.90 2.86 4.77
CA GLU A 199 13.17 1.85 4.01
C GLU A 199 12.22 2.47 2.99
#